data_e50f477abd7ca3d430dc8c74957b3a1a
#
_entry.id   e50f477abd7ca3d430dc8c74957b3a1a
#
_cell.length_a   1.000
_cell.length_b   1.000
_cell.length_c   1.000
_cell.angle_alpha   90.00
_cell.angle_beta   90.00
_cell.angle_gamma   90.00
#
_symmetry.space_group_name_H-M   'P 1'
#
loop_
_entity.id
_entity.type
_entity.pdbx_description
1 polymer ?
#
loop_
_entity_poly.entity_id
_entity_poly.type
_entity_poly.pdbx_seq_one_letter_code
_entity_poly.pdbx_strand_id
1 'polypeptide(L)'
;MMHLNETPNQMNHFQVDPKVYHSFPGMRLAIAVTKGLDNRTAQVPVSELWQQTWQNVTQLGVDDARVHPYVKAWRENFAALGVSMKRFPTSIEAMLRRALKGGEAFSINPLVDFYNALSLQYVCPAGAFDLGVLEKPLVLRLTTGEDRFTALNSSESIAVPEGEIAYTSGTDILTRHFMWRQSQLALVTPDSTRIFMVSEIPGLAGEPVAEAMRESMVVGLRDLFGLECQSFLMTNDQPSIRWN
;
A
#
# COMPACT_ATOMS: atom_id res chain seq x y z
N MET A 1 4.93 30.76 -23.74
CA MET A 1 4.53 29.56 -22.99
C MET A 1 5.16 29.66 -21.60
N MET A 2 4.38 30.05 -20.62
CA MET A 2 4.84 30.12 -19.23
C MET A 2 4.77 28.70 -18.66
N HIS A 3 5.94 28.08 -18.40
CA HIS A 3 6.03 26.95 -17.50
C HIS A 3 5.64 27.45 -16.11
N LEU A 4 4.46 27.07 -15.65
CA LEU A 4 4.08 27.20 -14.26
C LEU A 4 5.04 26.31 -13.48
N ASN A 5 6.02 26.91 -12.81
CA ASN A 5 6.82 26.26 -11.78
C ASN A 5 5.84 25.84 -10.67
N GLU A 6 5.39 24.58 -10.69
CA GLU A 6 4.73 23.98 -9.54
C GLU A 6 5.74 24.01 -8.39
N THR A 7 5.40 24.74 -7.35
CA THR A 7 6.25 24.92 -6.18
C THR A 7 6.56 23.56 -5.54
N PRO A 8 7.79 23.33 -5.01
CA PRO A 8 8.18 22.07 -4.35
C PRO A 8 7.21 21.56 -3.29
N ASN A 9 6.34 22.42 -2.79
CA ASN A 9 5.34 22.14 -1.74
C ASN A 9 4.10 21.37 -2.21
N GLN A 10 3.87 21.22 -3.53
CA GLN A 10 2.74 20.45 -4.06
C GLN A 10 3.05 18.95 -4.17
N MET A 11 4.31 18.57 -4.32
CA MET A 11 4.74 17.18 -4.43
C MET A 11 4.66 16.41 -3.10
N ASN A 12 4.81 17.10 -1.97
CA ASN A 12 4.78 16.53 -0.65
C ASN A 12 3.33 16.53 -0.08
N HIS A 13 2.40 16.02 -0.86
CA HIS A 13 0.98 15.99 -0.53
C HIS A 13 0.36 14.68 -0.98
N PHE A 14 -0.47 14.11 -0.13
CA PHE A 14 -1.34 12.98 -0.45
C PHE A 14 -2.78 13.30 -0.09
N GLN A 15 -3.68 12.90 -0.96
CA GLN A 15 -5.11 13.12 -0.81
C GLN A 15 -5.90 11.87 -1.18
N VAL A 16 -6.99 11.65 -0.46
CA VAL A 16 -8.00 10.63 -0.76
C VAL A 16 -9.30 11.32 -1.19
N ASP A 17 -9.83 10.92 -2.34
CA ASP A 17 -11.17 11.38 -2.78
C ASP A 17 -12.23 10.91 -1.76
N PRO A 18 -13.11 11.79 -1.27
CA PRO A 18 -14.17 11.41 -0.33
C PRO A 18 -15.05 10.25 -0.81
N LYS A 19 -15.22 10.06 -2.11
CA LYS A 19 -15.94 8.92 -2.69
C LYS A 19 -15.30 7.57 -2.35
N VAL A 20 -13.98 7.53 -2.13
CA VAL A 20 -13.28 6.32 -1.69
C VAL A 20 -13.72 5.93 -0.29
N TYR A 21 -13.73 6.90 0.65
CA TYR A 21 -14.20 6.64 2.00
C TYR A 21 -15.69 6.28 2.05
N HIS A 22 -16.49 6.85 1.15
CA HIS A 22 -17.90 6.47 1.01
C HIS A 22 -18.04 5.00 0.57
N SER A 23 -17.16 4.53 -0.32
CA SER A 23 -17.13 3.15 -0.80
C SER A 23 -16.59 2.14 0.24
N PHE A 24 -15.76 2.61 1.17
CA PHE A 24 -15.14 1.82 2.24
C PHE A 24 -15.36 2.47 3.60
N PRO A 25 -16.58 2.37 4.16
CA PRO A 25 -16.93 3.02 5.42
C PRO A 25 -16.01 2.65 6.57
N GLY A 26 -15.52 3.63 7.30
CA GLY A 26 -14.63 3.44 8.44
C GLY A 26 -13.20 3.03 8.09
N MET A 27 -12.84 2.96 6.80
CA MET A 27 -11.46 2.73 6.38
C MET A 27 -10.52 3.78 6.96
N ARG A 28 -9.33 3.34 7.36
CA ARG A 28 -8.23 4.19 7.81
C ARG A 28 -6.99 3.89 7.00
N LEU A 29 -6.11 4.88 6.85
CA LEU A 29 -4.80 4.68 6.23
C LEU A 29 -3.72 4.99 7.27
N ALA A 30 -2.91 4.00 7.58
CA ALA A 30 -1.67 4.19 8.34
C ALA A 30 -0.55 4.51 7.35
N ILE A 31 0.16 5.61 7.56
CA ILE A 31 1.14 6.13 6.61
C ILE A 31 2.44 6.47 7.32
N ALA A 32 3.57 6.17 6.67
CA ALA A 32 4.89 6.65 7.04
C ALA A 32 5.62 7.19 5.80
N VAL A 33 6.18 8.39 5.92
CA VAL A 33 6.97 9.03 4.85
C VAL A 33 8.38 9.25 5.35
N THR A 34 9.36 8.79 4.58
CA THR A 34 10.78 8.89 4.94
C THR A 34 11.66 9.21 3.75
N LYS A 35 12.90 9.62 4.04
CA LYS A 35 13.97 9.86 3.06
C LYS A 35 15.29 9.31 3.57
N GLY A 36 16.21 9.03 2.65
CA GLY A 36 17.54 8.50 2.99
C GLY A 36 17.57 6.99 3.12
N LEU A 37 16.56 6.27 2.60
CA LEU A 37 16.55 4.80 2.61
C LEU A 37 17.76 4.24 1.85
N ASP A 38 18.46 3.30 2.48
CA ASP A 38 19.33 2.31 1.81
C ASP A 38 18.55 1.00 1.67
N ASN A 39 18.06 0.74 0.47
CA ASN A 39 17.29 -0.46 0.16
C ASN A 39 18.11 -1.53 -0.59
N ARG A 40 19.43 -1.32 -0.70
CA ARG A 40 20.38 -2.26 -1.35
C ARG A 40 20.96 -3.24 -0.36
N THR A 41 21.26 -2.76 0.86
CA THR A 41 21.91 -3.57 1.88
C THR A 41 20.91 -4.51 2.53
N ALA A 42 21.16 -5.82 2.43
CA ALA A 42 20.33 -6.81 3.11
C ALA A 42 20.34 -6.57 4.63
N GLN A 43 19.15 -6.50 5.19
CA GLN A 43 18.93 -6.32 6.62
C GLN A 43 18.57 -7.68 7.24
N VAL A 44 19.50 -8.32 7.93
CA VAL A 44 19.27 -9.64 8.58
C VAL A 44 18.01 -9.60 9.47
N PRO A 45 17.80 -8.61 10.34
CA PRO A 45 16.60 -8.56 11.18
C PRO A 45 15.30 -8.45 10.38
N VAL A 46 15.31 -7.81 9.21
CA VAL A 46 14.13 -7.74 8.32
C VAL A 46 13.83 -9.11 7.73
N SER A 47 14.85 -9.83 7.28
CA SER A 47 14.68 -11.17 6.72
C SER A 47 14.16 -12.16 7.78
N GLU A 48 14.64 -12.06 9.02
CA GLU A 48 14.15 -12.86 10.14
C GLU A 48 12.69 -12.53 10.48
N LEU A 49 12.35 -11.23 10.57
CA LEU A 49 10.98 -10.77 10.79
C LEU A 49 10.04 -11.31 9.69
N TRP A 50 10.45 -11.22 8.42
CA TRP A 50 9.65 -11.70 7.29
C TRP A 50 9.42 -13.21 7.37
N GLN A 51 10.48 -14.01 7.60
CA GLN A 51 10.37 -15.46 7.71
C GLN A 51 9.50 -15.87 8.91
N GLN A 52 9.71 -15.25 10.06
CA GLN A 52 8.94 -15.52 11.27
C GLN A 52 7.45 -15.19 11.09
N THR A 53 7.16 -14.03 10.51
CA THR A 53 5.76 -13.61 10.27
C THR A 53 5.08 -14.56 9.30
N TRP A 54 5.78 -14.98 8.24
CA TRP A 54 5.27 -15.97 7.30
C TRP A 54 4.93 -17.32 7.96
N GLN A 55 5.81 -17.82 8.83
CA GLN A 55 5.59 -19.06 9.56
C GLN A 55 4.42 -18.96 10.56
N ASN A 56 4.26 -17.79 11.17
CA ASN A 56 3.22 -17.55 12.18
C ASN A 56 1.81 -17.43 11.58
N VAL A 57 1.64 -17.39 10.28
CA VAL A 57 0.32 -17.30 9.61
C VAL A 57 -0.62 -18.43 10.06
N THR A 58 -0.08 -19.62 10.35
CA THR A 58 -0.88 -20.76 10.86
C THR A 58 -1.52 -20.49 12.22
N GLN A 59 -0.98 -19.55 13.01
CA GLN A 59 -1.51 -19.15 14.31
C GLN A 59 -2.77 -18.27 14.21
N LEU A 60 -3.10 -17.78 13.01
CA LEU A 60 -4.33 -17.01 12.77
C LEU A 60 -5.60 -17.85 12.92
N GLY A 61 -5.47 -19.20 13.00
CA GLY A 61 -6.61 -20.10 13.20
C GLY A 61 -7.60 -20.15 12.04
N VAL A 62 -7.13 -19.83 10.81
CA VAL A 62 -7.93 -19.90 9.58
C VAL A 62 -7.23 -20.77 8.55
N ASP A 63 -7.99 -21.64 7.87
CA ASP A 63 -7.50 -22.50 6.80
C ASP A 63 -7.65 -21.88 5.41
N ASP A 64 -8.45 -20.83 5.32
CA ASP A 64 -8.72 -20.09 4.09
C ASP A 64 -8.65 -18.58 4.37
N ALA A 65 -7.81 -17.88 3.61
CA ALA A 65 -7.66 -16.43 3.74
C ALA A 65 -9.01 -15.67 3.66
N ARG A 66 -9.97 -16.20 2.90
CA ARG A 66 -11.28 -15.56 2.67
C ARG A 66 -12.19 -15.54 3.89
N VAL A 67 -11.93 -16.38 4.89
CA VAL A 67 -12.74 -16.43 6.12
C VAL A 67 -12.19 -15.50 7.21
N HIS A 68 -10.97 -15.00 7.06
CA HIS A 68 -10.44 -14.00 7.98
C HIS A 68 -11.31 -12.74 7.96
N PRO A 69 -11.73 -12.20 9.13
CA PRO A 69 -12.71 -11.10 9.20
C PRO A 69 -12.34 -9.88 8.34
N TYR A 70 -11.07 -9.48 8.34
CA TYR A 70 -10.60 -8.30 7.59
C TYR A 70 -10.60 -8.55 6.08
N VAL A 71 -10.18 -9.72 5.64
CA VAL A 71 -10.23 -10.11 4.22
C VAL A 71 -11.69 -10.18 3.75
N LYS A 72 -12.57 -10.75 4.58
CA LYS A 72 -14.01 -10.83 4.29
C LYS A 72 -14.62 -9.42 4.16
N ALA A 73 -14.29 -8.49 5.05
CA ALA A 73 -14.78 -7.11 4.98
C ALA A 73 -14.36 -6.42 3.67
N TRP A 74 -13.11 -6.57 3.24
CA TRP A 74 -12.66 -6.07 1.93
C TRP A 74 -13.46 -6.70 0.79
N ARG A 75 -13.65 -8.01 0.81
CA ARG A 75 -14.42 -8.72 -0.23
C ARG A 75 -15.86 -8.24 -0.34
N GLU A 76 -16.52 -8.00 0.79
CA GLU A 76 -17.89 -7.49 0.84
C GLU A 76 -17.99 -6.07 0.27
N ASN A 77 -17.06 -5.18 0.65
CA ASN A 77 -17.03 -3.81 0.14
C ASN A 77 -16.77 -3.78 -1.38
N PHE A 78 -15.80 -4.55 -1.87
CA PHE A 78 -15.54 -4.63 -3.32
C PHE A 78 -16.71 -5.28 -4.09
N ALA A 79 -17.36 -6.28 -3.52
CA ALA A 79 -18.53 -6.89 -4.14
C ALA A 79 -19.70 -5.91 -4.26
N ALA A 80 -19.89 -5.03 -3.28
CA ALA A 80 -20.88 -3.95 -3.33
C ALA A 80 -20.60 -2.94 -4.48
N LEU A 81 -19.33 -2.81 -4.87
CA LEU A 81 -18.91 -2.00 -6.02
C LEU A 81 -18.92 -2.78 -7.35
N GLY A 82 -19.38 -4.04 -7.36
CA GLY A 82 -19.38 -4.88 -8.55
C GLY A 82 -17.98 -5.42 -8.95
N VAL A 83 -16.97 -5.28 -8.08
CA VAL A 83 -15.61 -5.73 -8.36
C VAL A 83 -15.44 -7.19 -7.97
N SER A 84 -14.96 -8.00 -8.92
CA SER A 84 -14.73 -9.44 -8.70
C SER A 84 -13.44 -9.71 -7.94
N MET A 85 -13.52 -10.02 -6.65
CA MET A 85 -12.39 -10.39 -5.82
C MET A 85 -11.75 -11.74 -6.19
N LYS A 86 -12.42 -12.56 -7.02
CA LYS A 86 -11.80 -13.73 -7.63
C LYS A 86 -10.77 -13.32 -8.69
N ARG A 87 -11.08 -12.27 -9.45
CA ARG A 87 -10.22 -11.73 -10.52
C ARG A 87 -9.18 -10.76 -9.98
N PHE A 88 -9.53 -9.97 -8.97
CA PHE A 88 -8.73 -8.90 -8.40
C PHE A 88 -8.61 -9.04 -6.87
N PRO A 89 -7.98 -10.12 -6.36
CA PRO A 89 -7.79 -10.29 -4.91
C PRO A 89 -6.89 -9.17 -4.36
N THR A 90 -7.15 -8.73 -3.13
CA THR A 90 -6.23 -7.83 -2.45
C THR A 90 -4.86 -8.48 -2.26
N SER A 91 -3.81 -7.68 -2.13
CA SER A 91 -2.44 -8.16 -1.89
C SER A 91 -2.37 -9.07 -0.66
N ILE A 92 -3.02 -8.67 0.44
CA ILE A 92 -3.07 -9.47 1.67
C ILE A 92 -3.81 -10.80 1.48
N GLU A 93 -4.95 -10.82 0.75
CA GLU A 93 -5.64 -12.09 0.48
C GLU A 93 -4.75 -13.05 -0.33
N ALA A 94 -4.06 -12.53 -1.35
CA ALA A 94 -3.19 -13.33 -2.19
C ALA A 94 -1.99 -13.88 -1.40
N MET A 95 -1.37 -13.06 -0.57
CA MET A 95 -0.21 -13.41 0.25
C MET A 95 -0.59 -14.39 1.35
N LEU A 96 -1.67 -14.12 2.09
CA LEU A 96 -2.18 -14.99 3.14
C LEU A 96 -2.58 -16.37 2.59
N ARG A 97 -3.27 -16.41 1.45
CA ARG A 97 -3.63 -17.66 0.77
C ARG A 97 -2.40 -18.48 0.37
N ARG A 98 -1.32 -17.83 -0.07
CA ARG A 98 -0.07 -18.50 -0.43
C ARG A 98 0.60 -19.10 0.81
N ALA A 99 0.70 -18.33 1.90
CA ALA A 99 1.30 -18.78 3.16
C ALA A 99 0.53 -19.95 3.78
N LEU A 100 -0.79 -19.87 3.86
CA LEU A 100 -1.65 -20.94 4.38
C LEU A 100 -1.56 -22.26 3.57
N LYS A 101 -1.19 -22.17 2.28
CA LYS A 101 -0.96 -23.36 1.43
C LYS A 101 0.45 -23.93 1.54
N GLY A 102 1.27 -23.46 2.47
CA GLY A 102 2.64 -23.91 2.64
C GLY A 102 3.60 -23.41 1.55
N GLY A 103 3.26 -22.34 0.84
CA GLY A 103 4.18 -21.69 -0.09
C GLY A 103 5.37 -21.08 0.66
N GLU A 104 6.52 -20.99 -0.02
CA GLU A 104 7.70 -20.36 0.56
C GLU A 104 7.59 -18.83 0.61
N ALA A 105 8.11 -18.23 1.66
CA ALA A 105 8.33 -16.79 1.73
C ALA A 105 9.38 -16.40 0.67
N PHE A 106 9.05 -15.42 -0.16
CA PHE A 106 9.98 -14.90 -1.16
C PHE A 106 10.43 -13.49 -0.76
N SER A 107 11.71 -13.24 -0.87
CA SER A 107 12.29 -11.92 -0.62
C SER A 107 12.36 -11.12 -1.93
N ILE A 108 12.09 -9.82 -1.85
CA ILE A 108 12.19 -8.89 -2.99
C ILE A 108 13.29 -7.86 -2.73
N ASN A 109 13.14 -7.07 -1.68
CA ASN A 109 14.15 -6.17 -1.14
C ASN A 109 13.77 -5.83 0.31
N PRO A 110 14.67 -5.27 1.12
CA PRO A 110 14.43 -5.08 2.55
C PRO A 110 13.13 -4.35 2.88
N LEU A 111 12.83 -3.25 2.20
CA LEU A 111 11.61 -2.48 2.52
C LEU A 111 10.35 -3.24 2.12
N VAL A 112 10.36 -3.93 0.99
CA VAL A 112 9.22 -4.76 0.53
C VAL A 112 8.97 -5.90 1.51
N ASP A 113 10.02 -6.58 1.97
CA ASP A 113 9.91 -7.66 2.94
C ASP A 113 9.38 -7.15 4.27
N PHE A 114 9.82 -5.97 4.70
CA PHE A 114 9.34 -5.32 5.91
C PHE A 114 7.83 -5.02 5.85
N TYR A 115 7.35 -4.30 4.83
CA TYR A 115 5.92 -4.00 4.78
C TYR A 115 5.05 -5.23 4.50
N ASN A 116 5.58 -6.26 3.83
CA ASN A 116 4.90 -7.54 3.68
C ASN A 116 4.77 -8.28 5.03
N ALA A 117 5.80 -8.21 5.89
CA ALA A 117 5.72 -8.74 7.25
C ALA A 117 4.63 -8.04 8.05
N LEU A 118 4.59 -6.70 8.03
CA LEU A 118 3.52 -5.94 8.69
C LEU A 118 2.14 -6.28 8.11
N SER A 119 2.04 -6.39 6.79
CA SER A 119 0.79 -6.77 6.12
C SER A 119 0.25 -8.10 6.63
N LEU A 120 1.09 -9.14 6.76
CA LEU A 120 0.68 -10.43 7.31
C LEU A 120 0.39 -10.38 8.80
N GLN A 121 1.21 -9.67 9.58
CA GLN A 121 1.04 -9.55 11.03
C GLN A 121 -0.31 -8.94 11.41
N TYR A 122 -0.75 -7.92 10.69
CA TYR A 122 -2.01 -7.22 10.94
C TYR A 122 -3.17 -7.70 10.06
N VAL A 123 -2.90 -8.56 9.10
CA VAL A 123 -3.84 -9.00 8.05
C VAL A 123 -4.50 -7.81 7.34
N CYS A 124 -3.70 -6.79 7.05
CA CYS A 124 -4.08 -5.58 6.34
C CYS A 124 -3.18 -5.39 5.10
N PRO A 125 -3.70 -4.94 3.95
CA PRO A 125 -2.84 -4.57 2.84
C PRO A 125 -1.78 -3.57 3.29
N ALA A 126 -0.57 -3.70 2.77
CA ALA A 126 0.48 -2.71 2.94
C ALA A 126 1.35 -2.65 1.69
N GLY A 127 1.85 -1.47 1.39
CA GLY A 127 2.69 -1.21 0.24
C GLY A 127 3.47 0.09 0.38
N ALA A 128 4.28 0.38 -0.63
CA ALA A 128 5.00 1.64 -0.67
C ALA A 128 5.19 2.15 -2.10
N PHE A 129 5.40 3.46 -2.23
CA PHE A 129 5.71 4.15 -3.46
C PHE A 129 7.04 4.89 -3.35
N ASP A 130 7.86 4.80 -4.40
CA ASP A 130 9.04 5.64 -4.55
C ASP A 130 8.61 7.05 -4.96
N LEU A 131 8.73 8.00 -4.03
CA LEU A 131 8.44 9.40 -4.29
C LEU A 131 9.51 10.09 -5.16
N GLY A 132 10.68 9.48 -5.31
CA GLY A 132 11.79 10.04 -6.07
C GLY A 132 11.53 10.10 -7.57
N VAL A 133 10.61 9.28 -8.07
CA VAL A 133 10.27 9.16 -9.50
C VAL A 133 8.93 9.79 -9.86
N LEU A 134 8.18 10.29 -8.89
CA LEU A 134 6.89 10.93 -9.15
C LEU A 134 7.08 12.40 -9.55
N GLU A 135 6.37 12.81 -10.60
CA GLU A 135 6.34 14.20 -11.09
C GLU A 135 5.04 14.94 -10.71
N LYS A 136 4.06 14.21 -10.21
CA LYS A 136 2.76 14.73 -9.77
C LYS A 136 2.43 14.22 -8.36
N PRO A 137 1.55 14.91 -7.62
CA PRO A 137 1.12 14.45 -6.31
C PRO A 137 0.52 13.05 -6.33
N LEU A 138 0.69 12.32 -5.24
CA LEU A 138 0.04 11.04 -5.01
C LEU A 138 -1.42 11.26 -4.58
N VAL A 139 -2.34 10.56 -5.22
CA VAL A 139 -3.78 10.66 -4.94
C VAL A 139 -4.41 9.27 -4.96
N LEU A 140 -5.29 8.99 -4.00
CA LEU A 140 -6.18 7.83 -4.04
C LEU A 140 -7.57 8.31 -4.47
N ARG A 141 -8.00 7.92 -5.66
CA ARG A 141 -9.24 8.41 -6.29
C ARG A 141 -9.89 7.39 -7.23
N LEU A 142 -11.06 7.72 -7.72
CA LEU A 142 -11.66 7.00 -8.85
C LEU A 142 -10.92 7.39 -10.14
N THR A 143 -10.73 6.40 -11.00
CA THR A 143 -10.14 6.58 -12.32
C THR A 143 -11.06 7.36 -13.25
N THR A 144 -10.46 8.01 -14.23
CA THR A 144 -11.11 8.67 -15.36
C THR A 144 -10.83 7.92 -16.67
N GLY A 145 -11.48 8.28 -17.76
CA GLY A 145 -11.20 7.67 -19.06
C GLY A 145 -9.81 7.95 -19.65
N GLU A 146 -9.06 8.91 -19.06
CA GLU A 146 -7.72 9.29 -19.49
C GLU A 146 -6.61 8.50 -18.79
N ASP A 147 -6.94 7.79 -17.71
CA ASP A 147 -5.98 7.11 -16.87
C ASP A 147 -5.33 5.89 -17.55
N ARG A 148 -4.05 5.72 -17.31
CA ARG A 148 -3.18 4.71 -17.90
C ARG A 148 -2.49 3.87 -16.86
N PHE A 149 -2.29 2.60 -17.16
CA PHE A 149 -1.59 1.65 -16.31
C PHE A 149 -0.55 0.87 -17.11
N THR A 150 0.67 0.84 -16.61
CA THR A 150 1.76 0.03 -17.15
C THR A 150 2.13 -1.05 -16.15
N ALA A 151 1.86 -2.31 -16.48
CA ALA A 151 2.13 -3.44 -15.60
C ALA A 151 3.64 -3.68 -15.42
N LEU A 152 4.01 -4.38 -14.33
CA LEU A 152 5.37 -4.87 -14.15
C LEU A 152 5.80 -5.72 -15.37
N ASN A 153 7.03 -5.52 -15.81
CA ASN A 153 7.62 -6.24 -16.95
C ASN A 153 6.86 -6.04 -18.29
N SER A 154 6.14 -4.92 -18.45
CA SER A 154 5.47 -4.55 -19.68
C SER A 154 5.95 -3.18 -20.14
N SER A 155 6.14 -3.01 -21.44
CA SER A 155 6.30 -1.70 -22.08
C SER A 155 4.97 -1.11 -22.54
N GLU A 156 3.89 -1.89 -22.49
CA GLU A 156 2.58 -1.47 -22.94
C GLU A 156 1.82 -0.72 -21.84
N SER A 157 1.38 0.49 -22.15
CA SER A 157 0.50 1.30 -21.32
C SER A 157 -0.95 1.11 -21.79
N ILE A 158 -1.79 0.57 -20.90
CA ILE A 158 -3.20 0.28 -21.20
C ILE A 158 -4.14 1.31 -20.60
N ALA A 159 -5.26 1.59 -21.26
CA ALA A 159 -6.33 2.38 -20.68
C ALA A 159 -6.99 1.64 -19.52
N VAL A 160 -7.32 2.37 -18.46
CA VAL A 160 -8.07 1.84 -17.31
C VAL A 160 -9.51 2.32 -17.41
N PRO A 161 -10.52 1.44 -17.24
CA PRO A 161 -11.92 1.87 -17.20
C PRO A 161 -12.15 2.94 -16.16
N GLU A 162 -13.07 3.87 -16.45
CA GLU A 162 -13.52 4.88 -15.49
C GLU A 162 -14.20 4.25 -14.27
N GLY A 163 -14.02 4.85 -13.10
CA GLY A 163 -14.69 4.44 -11.85
C GLY A 163 -13.95 3.36 -11.03
N GLU A 164 -12.78 2.90 -11.49
CA GLU A 164 -11.93 2.05 -10.66
C GLU A 164 -11.25 2.89 -9.55
N ILE A 165 -11.19 2.39 -8.33
CA ILE A 165 -10.46 3.07 -7.26
C ILE A 165 -8.98 2.70 -7.38
N ALA A 166 -8.10 3.71 -7.44
CA ALA A 166 -6.68 3.52 -7.70
C ALA A 166 -5.80 4.58 -7.02
N TYR A 167 -4.58 4.20 -6.65
CA TYR A 167 -3.53 5.18 -6.40
C TYR A 167 -3.03 5.71 -7.72
N THR A 168 -2.92 7.02 -7.81
CA THR A 168 -2.56 7.73 -9.05
C THR A 168 -1.53 8.84 -8.80
N SER A 169 -0.79 9.19 -9.84
CA SER A 169 0.01 10.40 -9.93
C SER A 169 -0.26 11.04 -11.30
N GLY A 170 -1.01 12.15 -11.32
CA GLY A 170 -1.59 12.68 -12.55
C GLY A 170 -2.56 11.67 -13.19
N THR A 171 -2.31 11.28 -14.44
CA THR A 171 -3.06 10.25 -15.18
C THR A 171 -2.45 8.86 -15.08
N ASP A 172 -1.33 8.71 -14.40
CA ASP A 172 -0.67 7.41 -14.23
C ASP A 172 -1.26 6.66 -13.04
N ILE A 173 -1.72 5.44 -13.28
CA ILE A 173 -2.18 4.52 -12.24
C ILE A 173 -0.96 3.83 -11.62
N LEU A 174 -0.80 4.00 -10.31
CA LEU A 174 0.28 3.35 -9.55
C LEU A 174 -0.14 1.99 -9.00
N THR A 175 -1.41 1.83 -8.60
CA THR A 175 -1.93 0.55 -8.13
C THR A 175 -3.39 0.39 -8.52
N ARG A 176 -3.70 -0.67 -9.31
CA ARG A 176 -5.04 -1.05 -9.75
C ARG A 176 -5.88 -1.58 -8.60
N HIS A 177 -7.18 -1.24 -8.57
CA HIS A 177 -8.08 -1.57 -7.46
C HIS A 177 -7.43 -1.29 -6.10
N PHE A 178 -6.63 -0.25 -6.04
CA PHE A 178 -5.75 0.30 -4.99
C PHE A 178 -5.00 -0.71 -4.08
N MET A 179 -5.38 -1.98 -4.05
CA MET A 179 -4.75 -3.04 -3.25
C MET A 179 -4.45 -4.32 -4.05
N TRP A 180 -4.61 -4.29 -5.40
CA TRP A 180 -4.44 -5.51 -6.20
C TRP A 180 -3.10 -5.60 -6.92
N ARG A 181 -2.80 -4.70 -7.83
CA ARG A 181 -1.64 -4.81 -8.71
C ARG A 181 -0.94 -3.48 -8.90
N GLN A 182 0.32 -3.44 -8.52
CA GLN A 182 1.17 -2.26 -8.66
C GLN A 182 1.69 -2.12 -10.09
N SER A 183 1.83 -0.85 -10.53
CA SER A 183 2.52 -0.45 -11.76
C SER A 183 4.03 -0.57 -11.59
N GLN A 184 4.76 -0.58 -12.71
CA GLN A 184 6.20 -0.37 -12.69
C GLN A 184 6.61 1.06 -12.30
N LEU A 185 5.72 2.06 -12.50
CA LEU A 185 5.96 3.42 -12.04
C LEU A 185 5.84 3.48 -10.51
N ALA A 186 6.76 4.19 -9.89
CA ALA A 186 6.88 4.32 -8.43
C ALA A 186 7.04 3.01 -7.65
N LEU A 187 7.49 1.95 -8.34
CA LEU A 187 7.86 0.70 -7.70
C LEU A 187 9.07 0.94 -6.78
N VAL A 188 9.01 0.38 -5.58
CA VAL A 188 10.15 0.38 -4.66
C VAL A 188 11.23 -0.57 -5.18
N THR A 189 12.39 -0.02 -5.47
CA THR A 189 13.57 -0.71 -6.00
C THR A 189 14.76 -0.61 -5.02
N PRO A 190 15.86 -1.31 -5.26
CA PRO A 190 17.08 -1.11 -4.48
C PRO A 190 17.62 0.35 -4.52
N ASP A 191 17.23 1.13 -5.54
CA ASP A 191 17.66 2.52 -5.72
C ASP A 191 16.72 3.56 -5.10
N SER A 192 15.59 3.12 -4.56
CA SER A 192 14.60 3.98 -3.93
C SER A 192 15.15 4.57 -2.63
N THR A 193 15.07 5.89 -2.50
CA THR A 193 15.58 6.62 -1.32
C THR A 193 14.52 7.48 -0.61
N ARG A 194 13.40 7.78 -1.29
CA ARG A 194 12.29 8.58 -0.75
C ARG A 194 11.00 7.78 -0.86
N ILE A 195 10.41 7.45 0.28
CA ILE A 195 9.34 6.45 0.35
C ILE A 195 8.09 7.02 0.98
N PHE A 196 6.96 6.74 0.37
CA PHE A 196 5.62 6.82 0.95
C PHE A 196 5.12 5.40 1.19
N MET A 197 5.07 4.98 2.45
CA MET A 197 4.57 3.67 2.87
C MET A 197 3.14 3.83 3.40
N VAL A 198 2.25 2.94 3.01
CA VAL A 198 0.83 2.98 3.38
C VAL A 198 0.28 1.60 3.66
N SER A 199 -0.63 1.52 4.62
CA SER A 199 -1.48 0.34 4.85
C SER A 199 -2.94 0.76 4.92
N GLU A 200 -3.79 0.01 4.24
CA GLU A 200 -5.23 0.17 4.24
C GLU A 200 -5.86 -0.71 5.32
N ILE A 201 -6.48 -0.06 6.30
CA ILE A 201 -7.10 -0.71 7.46
C ILE A 201 -8.61 -0.76 7.26
N PRO A 202 -9.24 -1.95 7.18
CA PRO A 202 -10.69 -2.04 7.02
C PRO A 202 -11.42 -1.45 8.22
N GLY A 203 -12.58 -0.84 8.01
CA GLY A 203 -13.36 -0.22 9.08
C GLY A 203 -13.62 -1.16 10.27
N LEU A 204 -13.81 -2.45 10.02
CA LEU A 204 -14.00 -3.49 11.04
C LEU A 204 -12.81 -3.62 12.00
N ALA A 205 -11.57 -3.39 11.54
CA ALA A 205 -10.36 -3.49 12.38
C ALA A 205 -10.27 -2.32 13.38
N GLY A 206 -10.81 -1.17 13.02
CA GLY A 206 -10.91 -0.02 13.91
C GLY A 206 -9.60 0.75 14.08
N GLU A 207 -9.66 1.77 14.92
CA GLU A 207 -8.55 2.67 15.22
C GLU A 207 -7.38 1.99 15.95
N PRO A 208 -7.59 1.11 16.93
CA PRO A 208 -6.47 0.47 17.63
C PRO A 208 -5.54 -0.30 16.71
N VAL A 209 -6.07 -0.99 15.69
CA VAL A 209 -5.25 -1.71 14.69
C VAL A 209 -4.53 -0.72 13.77
N ALA A 210 -5.19 0.36 13.38
CA ALA A 210 -4.59 1.39 12.54
C ALA A 210 -3.42 2.10 13.24
N GLU A 211 -3.58 2.43 14.52
CA GLU A 211 -2.51 3.02 15.34
C GLU A 211 -1.36 2.04 15.56
N ALA A 212 -1.64 0.78 15.88
CA ALA A 212 -0.62 -0.25 16.03
C ALA A 212 0.18 -0.47 14.73
N MET A 213 -0.49 -0.48 13.58
CA MET A 213 0.17 -0.55 12.28
C MET A 213 1.07 0.68 12.05
N ARG A 214 0.56 1.89 12.28
CA ARG A 214 1.32 3.14 12.12
C ARG A 214 2.57 3.14 13.02
N GLU A 215 2.41 2.76 14.28
CA GLU A 215 3.52 2.67 15.22
C GLU A 215 4.56 1.63 14.79
N SER A 216 4.12 0.45 14.32
CA SER A 216 5.03 -0.58 13.81
C SER A 216 5.80 -0.11 12.57
N MET A 217 5.20 0.70 11.70
CA MET A 217 5.92 1.35 10.60
C MET A 217 7.02 2.28 11.13
N VAL A 218 6.70 3.14 12.10
CA VAL A 218 7.64 4.11 12.69
C VAL A 218 8.79 3.39 13.38
N VAL A 219 8.46 2.45 14.26
CA VAL A 219 9.46 1.69 15.02
C VAL A 219 10.35 0.86 14.09
N GLY A 220 9.75 0.18 13.11
CA GLY A 220 10.51 -0.62 12.16
C GLY A 220 11.43 0.21 11.26
N LEU A 221 10.97 1.36 10.75
CA LEU A 221 11.82 2.25 9.97
C LEU A 221 13.00 2.77 10.80
N ARG A 222 12.78 3.11 12.07
CA ARG A 222 13.85 3.55 12.97
C ARG A 222 14.80 2.40 13.32
N ASP A 223 14.28 1.27 13.79
CA ASP A 223 15.09 0.23 14.43
C ASP A 223 15.78 -0.70 13.40
N LEU A 224 15.13 -0.93 12.23
CA LEU A 224 15.64 -1.83 11.19
C LEU A 224 16.41 -1.08 10.08
N PHE A 225 16.03 0.19 9.81
CA PHE A 225 16.63 0.96 8.73
C PHE A 225 17.39 2.20 9.19
N GLY A 226 17.34 2.56 10.49
CA GLY A 226 17.98 3.76 11.03
C GLY A 226 17.36 5.07 10.52
N LEU A 227 16.07 5.05 10.16
CA LEU A 227 15.39 6.16 9.51
C LEU A 227 14.36 6.83 10.42
N GLU A 228 14.39 8.15 10.44
CA GLU A 228 13.27 8.95 10.95
C GLU A 228 12.19 9.09 9.86
N CYS A 229 10.94 9.13 10.28
CA CYS A 229 9.82 9.32 9.37
C CYS A 229 8.77 10.28 9.94
N GLN A 230 7.99 10.89 9.05
CA GLN A 230 6.73 11.52 9.41
C GLN A 230 5.62 10.49 9.25
N SER A 231 4.77 10.33 10.26
CA SER A 231 3.69 9.34 10.22
C SER A 231 2.33 9.98 10.42
N PHE A 232 1.32 9.39 9.79
CA PHE A 232 -0.04 9.92 9.78
C PHE A 232 -1.06 8.78 9.89
N LEU A 233 -2.19 9.09 10.51
CA LEU A 233 -3.39 8.27 10.44
C LEU A 233 -4.48 9.06 9.72
N MET A 234 -4.86 8.64 8.52
CA MET A 234 -5.87 9.32 7.72
C MET A 234 -7.23 8.62 7.84
N THR A 235 -8.26 9.45 7.86
CA THR A 235 -9.67 9.04 7.91
C THR A 235 -10.50 9.91 6.96
N ASN A 236 -11.80 9.62 6.84
CA ASN A 236 -12.71 10.48 6.09
C ASN A 236 -12.75 11.95 6.61
N ASP A 237 -12.52 12.14 7.92
CA ASP A 237 -12.54 13.49 8.51
C ASP A 237 -11.22 14.25 8.26
N GLN A 238 -10.15 13.52 7.92
CA GLN A 238 -8.86 14.09 7.54
C GLN A 238 -8.37 13.42 6.24
N PRO A 239 -8.95 13.80 5.08
CA PRO A 239 -8.70 13.12 3.80
C PRO A 239 -7.44 13.57 3.09
N SER A 240 -6.63 14.44 3.67
CA SER A 240 -5.37 14.90 3.07
C SER A 240 -4.28 15.15 4.12
N ILE A 241 -3.04 14.94 3.71
CA ILE A 241 -1.84 15.20 4.51
C ILE A 241 -0.77 15.89 3.69
N ARG A 242 0.12 16.60 4.37
CA ARG A 242 1.35 17.16 3.81
C ARG A 242 2.52 16.82 4.69
N TRP A 243 3.69 16.65 4.07
CA TRP A 243 4.95 16.39 4.79
C TRP A 243 6.06 17.31 4.30
N ASN A 244 7.17 17.34 5.04
CA ASN A 244 8.33 18.21 4.76
C ASN A 244 9.42 17.51 3.94
#